data_71576b55a97413bcd34f7d5876461da3
#
_entry.id   71576b55a97413bcd34f7d5876461da3
#
_cell.length_a   1.000
_cell.length_b   1.000
_cell.length_c   1.000
_cell.angle_alpha   90.00
_cell.angle_beta   90.00
_cell.angle_gamma   90.00
#
_symmetry.space_group_name_H-M   'P 1'
#
loop_
_entity.id
_entity.type
_entity.pdbx_description
1 polymer ?
#
loop_
_entity_poly.entity_id
_entity_poly.type
_entity_poly.pdbx_seq_one_letter_code
_entity_poly.pdbx_strand_id
1 'polypeptide(L)' 'MIDVIKQEADDYKRALAQKLNDLQITRNNAVKLEAEINMLNGAIQVCEKLLSIQSENDSRKTK' A
#
# COMPACT_ATOMS: atom_id res chain seq x y z
N MET A 1 29.74 36.48 -3.03
CA MET A 1 29.08 35.71 -4.10
C MET A 1 29.32 34.23 -4.00
N ILE A 2 30.53 33.76 -3.79
CA ILE A 2 30.82 32.33 -3.66
C ILE A 2 30.08 31.75 -2.46
N ASP A 3 29.99 32.49 -1.35
CA ASP A 3 29.31 32.04 -0.13
C ASP A 3 27.80 31.88 -0.35
N VAL A 4 27.21 32.79 -1.12
CA VAL A 4 25.77 32.72 -1.45
C VAL A 4 25.50 31.50 -2.31
N ILE A 5 26.35 31.23 -3.28
CA ILE A 5 26.21 30.08 -4.17
C ILE A 5 26.36 28.78 -3.37
N LYS A 6 27.29 28.69 -2.45
CA LYS A 6 27.48 27.54 -1.58
C LYS A 6 26.26 27.31 -0.69
N GLN A 7 25.70 28.37 -0.14
CA GLN A 7 24.52 28.27 0.72
C GLN A 7 23.35 27.80 -0.08
N GLU A 8 23.13 28.31 -1.27
CA GLU A 8 22.05 27.85 -2.15
C GLU A 8 22.25 26.39 -2.52
N ALA A 9 23.47 25.96 -2.84
CA ALA A 9 23.74 24.56 -3.14
C ALA A 9 23.46 23.67 -1.96
N ASP A 10 23.83 24.10 -0.75
CA ASP A 10 23.53 23.31 0.46
C ASP A 10 22.03 23.22 0.72
N ASP A 11 21.31 24.32 0.51
CA ASP A 11 19.85 24.33 0.66
C ASP A 11 19.18 23.37 -0.32
N TYR A 12 19.63 23.36 -1.58
CA TYR A 12 19.11 22.44 -2.58
C TYR A 12 19.43 20.98 -2.24
N LYS A 13 20.62 20.72 -1.72
CA LYS A 13 21.00 19.36 -1.30
C LYS A 13 20.14 18.87 -0.15
N ARG A 14 19.84 19.75 0.80
CA ARG A 14 18.96 19.40 1.92
C ARG A 14 17.54 19.13 1.43
N ALA A 15 17.04 19.97 0.53
CA ALA A 15 15.71 19.78 -0.05
C ALA A 15 15.64 18.46 -0.80
N LEU A 16 16.68 18.13 -1.58
CA LEU A 16 16.73 16.87 -2.31
C LEU A 16 16.72 15.67 -1.35
N ALA A 17 17.56 15.73 -0.31
CA ALA A 17 17.62 14.65 0.68
C ALA A 17 16.27 14.43 1.35
N GLN A 18 15.57 15.51 1.69
CA GLN A 18 14.25 15.43 2.29
C GLN A 18 13.22 14.81 1.35
N LYS A 19 13.25 15.22 0.08
CA LYS A 19 12.34 14.68 -0.93
C LYS A 19 12.60 13.19 -1.18
N LEU A 20 13.86 12.78 -1.21
CA LEU A 20 14.22 11.38 -1.36
C LEU A 20 13.73 10.54 -0.18
N ASN A 21 13.85 11.08 1.04
CA ASN A 21 13.36 10.42 2.23
C ASN A 21 11.84 10.28 2.19
N ASP A 22 11.12 11.34 1.80
CA ASP A 22 9.67 11.32 1.65
C ASP A 22 9.24 10.30 0.62
N LEU A 23 9.96 10.20 -0.49
CA LEU A 23 9.66 9.22 -1.53
C LEU A 23 9.83 7.80 -1.01
N GLN A 24 10.87 7.53 -0.25
CA GLN A 24 11.11 6.22 0.33
C GLN A 24 9.99 5.83 1.30
N ILE A 25 9.57 6.76 2.14
CA ILE A 25 8.45 6.53 3.08
C ILE A 25 7.17 6.22 2.30
N THR A 26 6.90 6.97 1.24
CA THR A 26 5.71 6.77 0.42
C THR A 26 5.73 5.41 -0.26
N ARG A 27 6.89 4.99 -0.77
CA ARG A 27 7.05 3.67 -1.39
C ARG A 27 6.83 2.54 -0.38
N ASN A 28 7.37 2.69 0.83
CA ASN A 28 7.18 1.70 1.88
C ASN A 28 5.71 1.59 2.27
N ASN A 29 5.00 2.71 2.36
CA ASN A 29 3.57 2.73 2.64
C ASN A 29 2.78 2.08 1.51
N ALA A 30 3.17 2.31 0.26
CA ALA A 30 2.51 1.69 -0.89
C ALA A 30 2.65 0.17 -0.87
N VAL A 31 3.85 -0.33 -0.52
CA VAL A 31 4.08 -1.78 -0.41
C VAL A 31 3.21 -2.38 0.68
N LYS A 32 3.10 -1.71 1.83
CA LYS A 32 2.23 -2.16 2.92
C LYS A 32 0.77 -2.22 2.49
N LEU A 33 0.30 -1.19 1.80
CA LEU A 33 -1.07 -1.12 1.32
C LEU A 33 -1.35 -2.23 0.31
N GLU A 34 -0.42 -2.51 -0.59
CA GLU A 34 -0.56 -3.61 -1.54
C GLU A 34 -0.71 -4.95 -0.83
N ALA A 35 0.12 -5.18 0.20
CA ALA A 35 0.05 -6.41 0.99
C ALA A 35 -1.30 -6.53 1.71
N GLU A 36 -1.80 -5.42 2.27
CA GLU A 36 -3.10 -5.40 2.93
C GLU A 36 -4.24 -5.66 1.95
N ILE A 37 -4.18 -5.06 0.76
CA ILE A 37 -5.18 -5.26 -0.29
C ILE A 37 -5.20 -6.73 -0.72
N ASN A 38 -4.03 -7.32 -0.92
CA ASN A 38 -3.92 -8.73 -1.30
C ASN A 38 -4.50 -9.64 -0.22
N MET A 39 -4.24 -9.34 1.04
CA MET A 39 -4.78 -10.09 2.16
C MET A 39 -6.30 -10.00 2.20
N LEU A 40 -6.84 -8.80 2.03
CA LEU A 40 -8.29 -8.58 2.05
C LEU A 40 -8.97 -9.27 0.87
N ASN A 41 -8.36 -9.22 -0.31
CA ASN A 41 -8.88 -9.91 -1.49
C ASN A 41 -8.94 -11.42 -1.25
N GLY A 42 -7.89 -11.97 -0.64
CA GLY A 42 -7.88 -13.39 -0.28
C GLY A 42 -8.96 -13.74 0.72
N ALA A 43 -9.16 -12.90 1.74
CA ALA A 43 -10.21 -13.11 2.73
C ALA A 43 -11.60 -13.05 2.10
N ILE A 44 -11.83 -12.11 1.18
CA ILE A 44 -13.08 -11.98 0.46
C ILE A 44 -13.37 -13.24 -0.35
N GLN A 45 -12.36 -13.74 -1.06
CA GLN A 45 -12.50 -14.95 -1.87
C GLN A 45 -12.88 -16.16 -1.01
N VAL A 46 -12.27 -16.30 0.16
CA VAL A 46 -12.59 -17.38 1.08
C VAL A 46 -14.03 -17.25 1.57
N CYS A 47 -14.45 -16.05 1.94
CA CYS A 47 -15.82 -15.81 2.39
C CYS A 47 -16.84 -16.09 1.28
N GLU A 48 -16.55 -15.67 0.06
CA GLU A 48 -17.44 -15.94 -1.09
C GLU A 48 -17.58 -17.43 -1.35
N LYS A 49 -16.46 -18.16 -1.23
CA LYS A 49 -16.47 -19.60 -1.41
C LYS A 49 -17.31 -20.28 -0.33
N LEU A 50 -17.17 -19.85 0.92
CA LEU A 50 -17.96 -20.40 2.03
C LEU A 50 -19.44 -20.10 1.87
N LEU A 51 -19.80 -18.90 1.42
CA LEU A 51 -21.17 -18.54 1.13
C LEU A 51 -21.75 -19.40 0.01
N SER A 52 -20.97 -19.66 -1.01
CA SER A 52 -21.39 -20.52 -2.12
C SER A 52 -21.67 -21.95 -1.64
N ILE A 53 -20.79 -22.49 -0.81
CA ILE A 53 -20.96 -23.83 -0.24
C ILE A 53 -22.20 -23.88 0.64
N GLN A 54 -22.41 -22.88 1.48
CA GLN A 54 -23.57 -22.82 2.36
C GLN A 54 -24.87 -22.70 1.56
N SER A 55 -24.85 -21.90 0.51
CA SER A 55 -26.01 -21.76 -0.38
C SER A 55 -26.36 -23.09 -1.05
N GLU A 56 -25.39 -23.87 -1.49
CA GLU A 56 -25.58 -25.18 -2.05
C GLU A 56 -26.19 -26.14 -1.01
N ASN A 57 -25.68 -26.12 0.22
CA ASN A 57 -26.18 -26.94 1.31
C ASN A 57 -27.62 -26.59 1.65
N ASP A 58 -27.95 -25.30 1.69
CA ASP A 58 -29.31 -24.85 1.96
C ASP A 58 -30.26 -25.30 0.86
N SER A 59 -29.85 -25.26 -0.39
CA SER A 59 -30.65 -25.76 -1.51
C SER A 59 -30.91 -27.26 -1.40
N ARG A 60 -29.92 -28.02 -0.95
CA ARG A 60 -30.09 -29.47 -0.73
C ARG A 60 -31.04 -29.79 0.42
N LYS A 61 -30.99 -28.93 1.45
CA LYS A 61 -31.87 -29.14 2.64
C LYS A 61 -33.34 -28.89 2.34
N THR A 62 -33.62 -28.04 1.37
CA THR A 62 -35.00 -27.71 1.01
C THR A 62 -35.65 -28.76 0.13
N LYS A 63 -34.86 -29.71 -0.30
CA LYS A 63 -35.42 -30.89 -1.04
C LYS A 63 -35.74 -32.02 -0.07
#